data_cb9ae080c4a5fd8351f443aab44d6f02
#
_entry.id   cb9ae080c4a5fd8351f443aab44d6f02
#
_cell.length_a   1.000
_cell.length_b   1.000
_cell.length_c   1.000
_cell.angle_alpha   90.00
_cell.angle_beta   90.00
_cell.angle_gamma   90.00
#
_symmetry.space_group_name_H-M   'P 1'
#
loop_
_entity.id
_entity.type
_entity.pdbx_description
1 polymer ?
#
loop_
_entity_poly.entity_id
_entity_poly.type
_entity_poly.pdbx_seq_one_letter_code
_entity_poly.pdbx_strand_id
1 'polypeptide(L)'
;MHSEDENIESRGIVQDFIALLKDNYRKHRDLTFYSDKLSITPKYLTTLVKGSTSKSAHKWIEDYVIIEGKALLRSSNKTIEQISLELSFNNQDVFSKFFKRVTGISPSEYRRRF
;
A
#
# COMPACT_ATOMS: atom_id res chain seq x y z
N MET A 1 -30.24 5.62 -14.17
CA MET A 1 -30.62 5.88 -12.78
C MET A 1 -29.72 5.16 -11.79
N HIS A 2 -29.76 3.85 -11.79
CA HIS A 2 -28.95 3.10 -10.83
C HIS A 2 -27.47 3.28 -11.03
N SER A 3 -27.02 3.45 -12.28
CA SER A 3 -25.60 3.61 -12.57
C SER A 3 -25.01 4.89 -11.96
N GLU A 4 -25.80 5.97 -11.89
CA GLU A 4 -25.34 7.21 -11.28
C GLU A 4 -25.18 7.05 -9.76
N ASP A 5 -26.16 6.42 -9.10
CA ASP A 5 -26.08 6.13 -7.68
C ASP A 5 -24.93 5.17 -7.37
N GLU A 6 -24.78 4.15 -8.20
CA GLU A 6 -23.67 3.18 -8.06
C GLU A 6 -22.33 3.87 -8.21
N ASN A 7 -22.20 4.81 -9.16
CA ASN A 7 -20.95 5.54 -9.37
C ASN A 7 -20.61 6.43 -8.18
N ILE A 8 -21.61 7.08 -7.58
CA ILE A 8 -21.42 7.91 -6.39
C ILE A 8 -20.96 7.03 -5.22
N GLU A 9 -21.64 5.89 -5.01
CA GLU A 9 -21.28 4.96 -3.95
C GLU A 9 -19.88 4.40 -4.17
N SER A 10 -19.55 3.99 -5.40
CA SER A 10 -18.24 3.46 -5.74
C SER A 10 -17.14 4.48 -5.47
N ARG A 11 -17.34 5.74 -5.87
CA ARG A 11 -16.35 6.79 -5.63
C ARG A 11 -16.18 7.04 -4.13
N GLY A 12 -17.26 7.00 -3.36
CA GLY A 12 -17.20 7.15 -1.91
C GLY A 12 -16.37 6.05 -1.26
N ILE A 13 -16.61 4.81 -1.65
CA ILE A 13 -15.85 3.67 -1.12
C ILE A 13 -14.38 3.77 -1.49
N VAL A 14 -14.07 4.12 -2.74
CA VAL A 14 -12.68 4.25 -3.20
C VAL A 14 -11.98 5.37 -2.45
N GLN A 15 -12.63 6.52 -2.26
CA GLN A 15 -12.06 7.63 -1.49
C GLN A 15 -11.83 7.22 -0.04
N ASP A 16 -12.76 6.50 0.56
CA ASP A 16 -12.62 6.01 1.93
C ASP A 16 -11.46 5.01 2.04
N PHE A 17 -11.31 4.14 1.04
CA PHE A 17 -10.17 3.22 1.00
C PHE A 17 -8.85 3.98 0.99
N ILE A 18 -8.72 4.98 0.13
CA ILE A 18 -7.48 5.76 0.04
C ILE A 18 -7.21 6.50 1.35
N ALA A 19 -8.24 7.06 1.97
CA ALA A 19 -8.09 7.75 3.25
C ALA A 19 -7.62 6.78 4.35
N LEU A 20 -8.22 5.59 4.42
CA LEU A 20 -7.80 4.56 5.36
C LEU A 20 -6.36 4.13 5.10
N LEU A 21 -5.99 4.00 3.82
CA LEU A 21 -4.65 3.59 3.44
C LEU A 21 -3.61 4.60 3.91
N LYS A 22 -3.87 5.89 3.73
CA LYS A 22 -2.96 6.95 4.20
C LYS A 22 -2.66 6.83 5.68
N ASP A 23 -3.65 6.45 6.48
CA ASP A 23 -3.49 6.39 7.93
C ASP A 23 -2.98 5.04 8.42
N ASN A 24 -2.99 4.00 7.59
CA ASN A 24 -2.77 2.63 8.06
C ASN A 24 -1.71 1.84 7.29
N TYR A 25 -1.14 2.39 6.21
CA TYR A 25 -0.25 1.60 5.34
C TYR A 25 0.99 1.08 6.07
N ARG A 26 1.46 1.76 7.09
CA ARG A 26 2.66 1.31 7.82
C ARG A 26 2.40 0.04 8.61
N LYS A 27 1.16 -0.15 9.08
CA LYS A 27 0.81 -1.28 9.93
C LYS A 27 0.04 -2.37 9.20
N HIS A 28 -0.68 -2.02 8.15
CA HIS A 28 -1.61 -2.95 7.50
C HIS A 28 -1.41 -2.95 5.99
N ARG A 29 -0.85 -4.04 5.48
CA ARG A 29 -0.68 -4.27 4.04
C ARG A 29 -1.71 -5.26 3.50
N ASP A 30 -2.50 -5.85 4.38
CA ASP A 30 -3.47 -6.87 4.03
C ASP A 30 -4.76 -6.21 3.56
N LEU A 31 -5.20 -6.58 2.36
CA LEU A 31 -6.43 -6.03 1.78
C LEU A 31 -7.63 -6.29 2.68
N THR A 32 -7.65 -7.40 3.40
CA THR A 32 -8.74 -7.76 4.29
C THR A 32 -8.97 -6.71 5.36
N PHE A 33 -7.90 -6.13 5.90
CA PHE A 33 -8.04 -5.06 6.89
C PHE A 33 -8.92 -3.92 6.34
N TYR A 34 -8.64 -3.49 5.12
CA TYR A 34 -9.36 -2.37 4.50
C TYR A 34 -10.80 -2.73 4.14
N SER A 35 -10.99 -3.90 3.57
CA SER A 35 -12.35 -4.32 3.22
C SER A 35 -13.22 -4.51 4.45
N ASP A 36 -12.66 -5.02 5.55
CA ASP A 36 -13.39 -5.16 6.81
C ASP A 36 -13.79 -3.78 7.37
N LYS A 37 -12.88 -2.82 7.34
CA LYS A 37 -13.17 -1.47 7.80
C LYS A 37 -14.27 -0.80 6.98
N LEU A 38 -14.36 -1.14 5.71
CA LEU A 38 -15.36 -0.58 4.81
C LEU A 38 -16.65 -1.42 4.76
N SER A 39 -16.68 -2.52 5.50
CA SER A 39 -17.84 -3.44 5.57
C SER A 39 -18.22 -4.01 4.20
N ILE A 40 -17.22 -4.32 3.39
CA ILE A 40 -17.40 -4.95 2.08
C ILE A 40 -16.43 -6.12 1.93
N THR A 41 -16.64 -6.94 0.91
CA THR A 41 -15.73 -8.05 0.64
C THR A 41 -14.44 -7.55 -0.02
N PRO A 42 -13.32 -8.29 0.16
CA PRO A 42 -12.09 -7.94 -0.56
C PRO A 42 -12.28 -7.93 -2.08
N LYS A 43 -13.06 -8.87 -2.60
CA LYS A 43 -13.33 -8.95 -4.04
C LYS A 43 -14.06 -7.70 -4.53
N TYR A 44 -15.06 -7.25 -3.80
CA TYR A 44 -15.81 -6.06 -4.18
C TYR A 44 -14.93 -4.82 -4.13
N LEU A 45 -14.13 -4.68 -3.08
CA LEU A 45 -13.18 -3.57 -2.97
C LEU A 45 -12.21 -3.57 -4.16
N THR A 46 -11.65 -4.73 -4.50
CA THR A 46 -10.74 -4.86 -5.63
C THR A 46 -11.40 -4.40 -6.93
N THR A 47 -12.63 -4.83 -7.17
CA THR A 47 -13.38 -4.45 -8.36
C THR A 47 -13.60 -2.93 -8.43
N LEU A 48 -14.02 -2.32 -7.32
CA LEU A 48 -14.29 -0.89 -7.29
C LEU A 48 -13.03 -0.06 -7.51
N VAL A 49 -11.95 -0.41 -6.82
CA VAL A 49 -10.70 0.36 -6.90
C VAL A 49 -10.12 0.26 -8.31
N LYS A 50 -10.06 -0.96 -8.87
CA LYS A 50 -9.54 -1.15 -10.23
C LYS A 50 -10.40 -0.43 -11.26
N GLY A 51 -11.71 -0.49 -11.11
CA GLY A 51 -12.63 0.17 -12.04
C GLY A 51 -12.54 1.69 -12.01
N SER A 52 -12.30 2.27 -10.83
CA SER A 52 -12.25 3.72 -10.68
C SER A 52 -10.89 4.33 -10.94
N THR A 53 -9.81 3.60 -10.66
CA THR A 53 -8.46 4.17 -10.68
C THR A 53 -7.53 3.52 -11.71
N SER A 54 -7.97 2.45 -12.34
CA SER A 54 -7.18 1.62 -13.26
C SER A 54 -5.98 0.95 -12.60
N LYS A 55 -5.86 1.04 -11.27
CA LYS A 55 -4.80 0.44 -10.49
C LYS A 55 -5.42 -0.42 -9.40
N SER A 56 -4.88 -1.63 -9.19
CA SER A 56 -5.47 -2.55 -8.22
C SER A 56 -5.32 -2.02 -6.80
N ALA A 57 -6.19 -2.49 -5.89
CA ALA A 57 -6.08 -2.14 -4.49
C ALA A 57 -4.73 -2.58 -3.90
N HIS A 58 -4.25 -3.76 -4.25
CA HIS A 58 -2.92 -4.22 -3.82
C HIS A 58 -1.82 -3.29 -4.28
N LYS A 59 -1.90 -2.81 -5.52
CA LYS A 59 -0.90 -1.90 -6.06
C LYS A 59 -0.92 -0.57 -5.32
N TRP A 60 -2.09 -0.07 -4.95
CA TRP A 60 -2.21 1.13 -4.12
C TRP A 60 -1.49 0.94 -2.79
N ILE A 61 -1.72 -0.20 -2.12
CA ILE A 61 -1.07 -0.49 -0.84
C ILE A 61 0.43 -0.55 -1.01
N GLU A 62 0.92 -1.30 -2.02
CA GLU A 62 2.34 -1.43 -2.28
C GLU A 62 3.00 -0.08 -2.56
N ASP A 63 2.34 0.77 -3.34
CA ASP A 63 2.90 2.07 -3.70
C ASP A 63 3.11 2.95 -2.46
N TYR A 64 2.13 2.96 -1.55
CA TYR A 64 2.29 3.74 -0.31
C TYR A 64 3.47 3.23 0.52
N VAL A 65 3.59 1.93 0.68
CA VAL A 65 4.67 1.32 1.46
C VAL A 65 6.03 1.61 0.81
N ILE A 66 6.12 1.48 -0.52
CA ILE A 66 7.37 1.71 -1.24
C ILE A 66 7.80 3.18 -1.19
N ILE A 67 6.86 4.10 -1.35
CA ILE A 67 7.18 5.54 -1.26
C ILE A 67 7.78 5.86 0.11
N GLU A 68 7.18 5.35 1.17
CA GLU A 68 7.70 5.57 2.51
C GLU A 68 9.03 4.86 2.73
N GLY A 69 9.17 3.63 2.24
CA GLY A 69 10.43 2.91 2.31
C GLY A 69 11.57 3.66 1.62
N LYS A 70 11.31 4.19 0.44
CA LYS A 70 12.30 5.00 -0.29
C LYS A 70 12.67 6.25 0.49
N ALA A 71 11.69 6.94 1.06
CA ALA A 71 11.94 8.14 1.84
C ALA A 71 12.81 7.83 3.06
N LEU A 72 12.52 6.76 3.79
CA LEU A 72 13.30 6.36 4.95
C LEU A 72 14.72 5.95 4.57
N LEU A 73 14.89 5.26 3.45
CA LEU A 73 16.22 4.86 2.97
C LEU A 73 17.08 6.08 2.61
N ARG A 74 16.49 7.12 2.03
CA ARG A 74 17.22 8.32 1.61
C ARG A 74 17.45 9.31 2.73
N SER A 75 16.47 9.47 3.61
CA SER A 75 16.40 10.64 4.49
C SER A 75 16.63 10.31 5.95
N SER A 76 16.78 9.04 6.33
CA SER A 76 17.02 8.68 7.71
C SER A 76 18.32 7.91 7.87
N ASN A 77 18.81 7.85 9.10
CA ASN A 77 19.99 7.05 9.45
C ASN A 77 19.60 5.66 9.96
N LYS A 78 18.32 5.29 9.84
CA LYS A 78 17.84 4.00 10.30
C LYS A 78 18.44 2.88 9.47
N THR A 79 18.73 1.76 10.13
CA THR A 79 19.18 0.57 9.42
C THR A 79 18.02 0.01 8.59
N ILE A 80 18.35 -0.83 7.62
CA ILE A 80 17.32 -1.47 6.81
C ILE A 80 16.42 -2.34 7.69
N GLU A 81 16.99 -3.00 8.72
CA GLU A 81 16.19 -3.76 9.67
C GLU A 81 15.22 -2.86 10.44
N GLN A 82 15.68 -1.71 10.92
CA GLN A 82 14.80 -0.77 11.61
C GLN A 82 13.67 -0.29 10.73
N ILE A 83 13.97 0.02 9.46
CA ILE A 83 12.96 0.43 8.49
C ILE A 83 11.95 -0.70 8.28
N SER A 84 12.44 -1.95 8.13
CA SER A 84 11.55 -3.07 7.91
C SER A 84 10.56 -3.24 9.06
N LEU A 85 11.03 -3.12 10.30
CA LEU A 85 10.17 -3.24 11.47
C LEU A 85 9.19 -2.07 11.57
N GLU A 86 9.65 -0.85 11.25
CA GLU A 86 8.77 0.33 11.25
C GLU A 86 7.63 0.19 10.25
N LEU A 87 7.89 -0.46 9.13
CA LEU A 87 6.86 -0.71 8.11
C LEU A 87 6.13 -2.04 8.33
N SER A 88 6.30 -2.64 9.50
CA SER A 88 5.58 -3.84 9.93
C SER A 88 5.88 -5.09 9.11
N PHE A 89 7.11 -5.20 8.61
CA PHE A 89 7.61 -6.46 8.07
C PHE A 89 8.17 -7.30 9.21
N ASN A 90 8.09 -8.61 9.07
CA ASN A 90 8.57 -9.51 10.13
C ASN A 90 10.07 -9.41 10.35
N ASN A 91 10.84 -9.16 9.29
CA ASN A 91 12.28 -9.00 9.38
C ASN A 91 12.79 -8.31 8.12
N GLN A 92 14.09 -8.01 8.12
CA GLN A 92 14.75 -7.33 7.02
C GLN A 92 14.66 -8.10 5.70
N ASP A 93 14.73 -9.42 5.77
CA ASP A 93 14.74 -10.25 4.57
C ASP A 93 13.41 -10.16 3.82
N VAL A 94 12.30 -10.20 4.55
CA VAL A 94 10.97 -10.07 3.96
C VAL A 94 10.79 -8.71 3.30
N PHE A 95 11.21 -7.65 3.98
CA PHE A 95 11.15 -6.30 3.41
C PHE A 95 12.03 -6.19 2.16
N SER A 96 13.25 -6.70 2.21
CA SER A 96 14.19 -6.62 1.09
C SER A 96 13.65 -7.33 -0.14
N LYS A 97 13.04 -8.50 0.04
CA LYS A 97 12.43 -9.22 -1.08
C LYS A 97 11.25 -8.46 -1.68
N PHE A 98 10.41 -7.91 -0.81
CA PHE A 98 9.29 -7.09 -1.24
C PHE A 98 9.78 -5.86 -2.03
N PHE A 99 10.74 -5.14 -1.47
CA PHE A 99 11.29 -3.92 -2.09
C PHE A 99 11.89 -4.23 -3.46
N LYS A 100 12.70 -5.28 -3.54
CA LYS A 100 13.34 -5.67 -4.80
C LYS A 100 12.31 -6.13 -5.84
N ARG A 101 11.28 -6.85 -5.42
CA ARG A 101 10.22 -7.28 -6.33
C ARG A 101 9.51 -6.07 -6.96
N VAL A 102 9.25 -5.05 -6.15
CA VAL A 102 8.48 -3.88 -6.61
C VAL A 102 9.35 -2.88 -7.37
N THR A 103 10.59 -2.64 -6.91
CA THR A 103 11.45 -1.59 -7.47
C THR A 103 12.52 -2.10 -8.43
N GLY A 104 12.82 -3.39 -8.39
CA GLY A 104 13.88 -3.99 -9.22
C GLY A 104 15.24 -4.00 -8.57
N ILE A 105 15.46 -3.28 -7.47
CA ILE A 105 16.76 -3.26 -6.77
C ILE A 105 16.56 -3.44 -5.28
N SER A 106 17.62 -3.86 -4.58
CA SER A 106 17.55 -4.07 -3.14
C SER A 106 17.50 -2.73 -2.39
N PRO A 107 17.01 -2.73 -1.13
CA PRO A 107 17.06 -1.51 -0.31
C PRO A 107 18.47 -0.97 -0.13
N SER A 108 19.47 -1.86 0.05
CA SER A 108 20.87 -1.43 0.19
C SER A 108 21.38 -0.73 -1.05
N GLU A 109 21.07 -1.28 -2.20
CA GLU A 109 21.47 -0.67 -3.48
C GLU A 109 20.75 0.66 -3.71
N TYR A 110 19.47 0.71 -3.37
CA TYR A 110 18.71 1.96 -3.47
C TYR A 110 19.34 3.05 -2.60
N ARG A 111 19.71 2.71 -1.37
CA ARG A 111 20.34 3.67 -0.45
C ARG A 111 21.67 4.19 -0.99
N ARG A 112 22.46 3.31 -1.64
CA ARG A 112 23.74 3.73 -2.23
C ARG A 112 23.56 4.64 -3.44
N ARG A 113 22.52 4.41 -4.26
CA ARG A 113 22.33 5.14 -5.51
C ARG A 113 21.58 6.46 -5.33
N PHE A 114 20.71 6.48 -4.40
CA PHE A 114 19.78 7.59 -4.23
C PHE A 114 19.84 8.14 -2.82
#